data_dde4e59ec705bfa7b1ddc6718fc2625a
#
_entry.id   dde4e59ec705bfa7b1ddc6718fc2625a
#
_cell.length_a   1.000
_cell.length_b   1.000
_cell.length_c   1.000
_cell.angle_alpha   90.00
_cell.angle_beta   90.00
_cell.angle_gamma   90.00
#
_symmetry.space_group_name_H-M   'P 1'
#
loop_
_entity.id
_entity.type
_entity.pdbx_description
1 polymer ?
#
loop_
_entity_poly.entity_id
_entity_poly.type
_entity_poly.pdbx_seq_one_letter_code
_entity_poly.pdbx_strand_id
1 'polypeptide(L)'
;MIRKAPPKRARVKQKRLSPDDRRKEFVAKATEFFSEEGFGGGTRDLARRLGVTQPLLYRYFPSKDDLIKEVYRTVYLEPLDTGWEKLLTDRTRPIRDRLQEFYNAYTNVIFTRKWLRIYLYSGLKGLDINRWYVGVVQDKILTRIIRECRHEAGLPVETSPTASELEMAWVFHSGIFYYGVRKYIYESPVLEDKEQMIKDALEAFLAGFERVFGTAADPRHAPVEAVG
;
A
#
# COMPACT_ATOMS: atom_id res chain seq x y z
N MET A 1 -2.12 -68.22 -12.90
CA MET A 1 -2.10 -67.04 -12.00
C MET A 1 -2.43 -65.83 -12.83
N ILE A 2 -3.65 -65.30 -12.72
CA ILE A 2 -4.13 -64.15 -13.49
C ILE A 2 -3.87 -62.89 -12.63
N ARG A 3 -2.94 -62.01 -13.07
CA ARG A 3 -2.68 -60.73 -12.41
C ARG A 3 -3.86 -59.77 -12.65
N LYS A 4 -4.58 -59.41 -11.61
CA LYS A 4 -5.61 -58.37 -11.61
C LYS A 4 -4.96 -56.99 -11.83
N ALA A 5 -5.41 -56.25 -12.82
CA ALA A 5 -4.96 -54.86 -13.07
C ALA A 5 -5.40 -53.93 -11.93
N PRO A 6 -4.60 -52.91 -11.55
CA PRO A 6 -4.94 -52.00 -10.48
C PRO A 6 -6.13 -51.10 -10.87
N PRO A 7 -6.98 -50.71 -9.89
CA PRO A 7 -8.14 -49.88 -10.18
C PRO A 7 -7.71 -48.47 -10.65
N LYS A 8 -8.36 -48.00 -11.73
CA LYS A 8 -8.18 -46.60 -12.23
C LYS A 8 -8.64 -45.63 -11.15
N ARG A 9 -7.70 -44.79 -10.66
CA ARG A 9 -8.01 -43.66 -9.77
C ARG A 9 -9.07 -42.76 -10.41
N ALA A 10 -10.21 -42.62 -9.73
CA ALA A 10 -11.28 -41.72 -10.15
C ALA A 10 -10.72 -40.28 -10.24
N ARG A 11 -10.81 -39.68 -11.43
CA ARG A 11 -10.52 -38.27 -11.66
C ARG A 11 -11.57 -37.45 -10.90
N VAL A 12 -11.20 -36.86 -9.76
CA VAL A 12 -12.05 -35.88 -9.05
C VAL A 12 -12.35 -34.76 -10.05
N LYS A 13 -13.62 -34.64 -10.45
CA LYS A 13 -14.09 -33.54 -11.30
C LYS A 13 -13.90 -32.25 -10.51
N GLN A 14 -12.85 -31.48 -10.83
CA GLN A 14 -12.66 -30.15 -10.29
C GLN A 14 -13.90 -29.31 -10.64
N LYS A 15 -14.59 -28.81 -9.60
CA LYS A 15 -15.80 -27.98 -9.75
C LYS A 15 -15.42 -26.76 -10.62
N ARG A 16 -16.16 -26.55 -11.71
CA ARG A 16 -15.92 -25.46 -12.63
C ARG A 16 -16.15 -24.15 -11.88
N LEU A 17 -15.11 -23.32 -11.72
CA LEU A 17 -15.20 -22.01 -11.08
C LEU A 17 -16.18 -21.10 -11.83
N SER A 18 -16.89 -20.24 -11.11
CA SER A 18 -17.67 -19.18 -11.73
C SER A 18 -16.74 -18.23 -12.51
N PRO A 19 -17.27 -17.45 -13.48
CA PRO A 19 -16.46 -16.44 -14.18
C PRO A 19 -15.78 -15.46 -13.23
N ASP A 20 -16.48 -15.02 -12.18
CA ASP A 20 -15.94 -14.09 -11.17
C ASP A 20 -14.85 -14.72 -10.31
N ASP A 21 -15.05 -15.97 -9.85
CA ASP A 21 -14.02 -16.69 -9.11
C ASP A 21 -12.78 -16.93 -9.98
N ARG A 22 -12.98 -17.21 -11.25
CA ARG A 22 -11.88 -17.37 -12.21
C ARG A 22 -11.12 -16.06 -12.42
N ARG A 23 -11.84 -14.91 -12.50
CA ARG A 23 -11.22 -13.60 -12.59
C ARG A 23 -10.37 -13.31 -11.35
N LYS A 24 -10.89 -13.56 -10.15
CA LYS A 24 -10.14 -13.43 -8.88
C LYS A 24 -8.90 -14.33 -8.84
N GLU A 25 -9.02 -15.58 -9.28
CA GLU A 25 -7.87 -16.49 -9.38
C GLU A 25 -6.78 -15.93 -10.30
N PHE A 26 -7.16 -15.35 -11.45
CA PHE A 26 -6.20 -14.76 -12.37
C PHE A 26 -5.51 -13.54 -11.76
N VAL A 27 -6.24 -12.67 -11.07
CA VAL A 27 -5.66 -11.53 -10.36
C VAL A 27 -4.69 -11.98 -9.28
N ALA A 28 -5.05 -12.96 -8.46
CA ALA A 28 -4.18 -13.48 -7.41
C ALA A 28 -2.86 -14.04 -7.97
N LYS A 29 -2.94 -14.88 -9.02
CA LYS A 29 -1.76 -15.45 -9.66
C LYS A 29 -0.93 -14.40 -10.41
N ALA A 30 -1.58 -13.41 -11.04
CA ALA A 30 -0.88 -12.29 -11.67
C ALA A 30 -0.14 -11.43 -10.64
N THR A 31 -0.74 -11.23 -9.47
CA THR A 31 -0.09 -10.56 -8.33
C THR A 31 1.19 -11.28 -7.92
N GLU A 32 1.16 -12.60 -7.83
CA GLU A 32 2.35 -13.41 -7.56
C GLU A 32 3.40 -13.25 -8.64
N PHE A 33 3.00 -13.43 -9.91
CA PHE A 33 3.89 -13.27 -11.05
C PHE A 33 4.56 -11.90 -11.07
N PHE A 34 3.81 -10.81 -10.94
CA PHE A 34 4.37 -9.46 -10.94
C PHE A 34 5.24 -9.17 -9.72
N SER A 35 4.99 -9.80 -8.59
CA SER A 35 5.84 -9.67 -7.42
C SER A 35 7.19 -10.40 -7.58
N GLU A 36 7.25 -11.46 -8.38
CA GLU A 36 8.46 -12.24 -8.63
C GLU A 36 9.27 -11.70 -9.81
N GLU A 37 8.62 -11.46 -10.95
CA GLU A 37 9.23 -11.14 -12.24
C GLU A 37 9.18 -9.64 -12.59
N GLY A 38 8.41 -8.86 -11.84
CA GLY A 38 8.09 -7.48 -12.19
C GLY A 38 7.16 -7.37 -13.39
N PHE A 39 7.03 -6.17 -13.94
CA PHE A 39 6.10 -5.87 -15.04
C PHE A 39 6.70 -6.05 -16.44
N GLY A 40 7.98 -6.47 -16.54
CA GLY A 40 8.66 -6.69 -17.82
C GLY A 40 8.23 -7.95 -18.54
N GLY A 41 7.70 -8.96 -17.84
CA GLY A 41 7.29 -10.23 -18.38
C GLY A 41 6.19 -10.13 -19.43
N GLY A 42 6.25 -10.96 -20.46
CA GLY A 42 5.24 -11.03 -21.54
C GLY A 42 3.93 -11.65 -21.06
N THR A 43 2.80 -11.27 -21.68
CA THR A 43 1.49 -11.88 -21.40
C THR A 43 1.44 -13.37 -21.72
N ARG A 44 2.33 -13.85 -22.60
CA ARG A 44 2.49 -15.29 -22.91
C ARG A 44 3.06 -16.05 -21.70
N ASP A 45 4.07 -15.48 -21.04
CA ASP A 45 4.70 -16.09 -19.85
C ASP A 45 3.72 -16.06 -18.66
N LEU A 46 3.00 -14.95 -18.53
CA LEU A 46 1.91 -14.84 -17.53
C LEU A 46 0.84 -15.90 -17.79
N ALA A 47 0.33 -16.06 -19.01
CA ALA A 47 -0.68 -17.08 -19.34
C ALA A 47 -0.17 -18.49 -19.03
N ARG A 48 1.11 -18.78 -19.33
CA ARG A 48 1.76 -20.06 -18.98
C ARG A 48 1.77 -20.27 -17.46
N ARG A 49 2.13 -19.26 -16.69
CA ARG A 49 2.13 -19.32 -15.20
C ARG A 49 0.74 -19.52 -14.64
N LEU A 50 -0.28 -18.90 -15.25
CA LEU A 50 -1.68 -19.09 -14.90
C LEU A 50 -2.23 -20.46 -15.28
N GLY A 51 -1.52 -21.22 -16.10
CA GLY A 51 -1.98 -22.53 -16.62
C GLY A 51 -3.10 -22.39 -17.64
N VAL A 52 -3.14 -21.29 -18.41
CA VAL A 52 -4.18 -21.00 -19.39
C VAL A 52 -3.58 -20.56 -20.72
N THR A 53 -4.43 -20.54 -21.75
CA THR A 53 -4.04 -19.95 -23.04
C THR A 53 -4.10 -18.42 -23.00
N GLN A 54 -3.25 -17.75 -23.74
CA GLN A 54 -3.25 -16.31 -23.86
C GLN A 54 -4.62 -15.73 -24.32
N PRO A 55 -5.33 -16.32 -25.33
CA PRO A 55 -6.68 -15.89 -25.68
C PRO A 55 -7.68 -15.99 -24.54
N LEU A 56 -7.55 -17.00 -23.67
CA LEU A 56 -8.43 -17.11 -22.48
C LEU A 56 -8.16 -15.98 -21.50
N LEU A 57 -6.91 -15.63 -21.26
CA LEU A 57 -6.54 -14.49 -20.41
C LEU A 57 -7.17 -13.19 -20.94
N TYR A 58 -7.05 -12.93 -22.25
CA TYR A 58 -7.61 -11.73 -22.88
C TYR A 58 -9.13 -11.65 -22.87
N ARG A 59 -9.85 -12.76 -22.70
CA ARG A 59 -11.31 -12.73 -22.47
C ARG A 59 -11.70 -12.10 -21.15
N TYR A 60 -10.83 -12.19 -20.13
CA TYR A 60 -11.06 -11.62 -18.80
C TYR A 60 -10.43 -10.24 -18.64
N PHE A 61 -9.32 -9.99 -19.31
CA PHE A 61 -8.56 -8.74 -19.25
C PHE A 61 -8.13 -8.37 -20.67
N PRO A 62 -8.85 -7.42 -21.32
CA PRO A 62 -8.61 -7.08 -22.73
C PRO A 62 -7.18 -6.66 -23.05
N SER A 63 -6.46 -6.11 -22.05
CA SER A 63 -5.06 -5.76 -22.16
C SER A 63 -4.28 -6.19 -20.91
N LYS A 64 -2.93 -6.14 -21.00
CA LYS A 64 -2.07 -6.30 -19.82
C LYS A 64 -2.29 -5.18 -18.81
N ASP A 65 -2.57 -3.98 -19.27
CA ASP A 65 -2.80 -2.82 -18.43
C ASP A 65 -4.11 -2.96 -17.63
N ASP A 66 -5.15 -3.57 -18.20
CA ASP A 66 -6.39 -3.86 -17.47
C ASP A 66 -6.16 -4.86 -16.33
N LEU A 67 -5.32 -5.85 -16.56
CA LEU A 67 -4.92 -6.80 -15.51
C LEU A 67 -4.07 -6.09 -14.44
N ILE A 68 -3.14 -5.24 -14.83
CA ILE A 68 -2.30 -4.44 -13.91
C ILE A 68 -3.18 -3.52 -13.05
N LYS A 69 -4.18 -2.84 -13.64
CA LYS A 69 -5.14 -2.02 -12.90
C LYS A 69 -5.93 -2.82 -11.88
N GLU A 70 -6.33 -4.04 -12.24
CA GLU A 70 -7.06 -4.90 -11.31
C GLU A 70 -6.18 -5.42 -10.17
N VAL A 71 -4.93 -5.79 -10.46
CA VAL A 71 -3.93 -6.11 -9.42
C VAL A 71 -3.72 -4.92 -8.49
N TYR A 72 -3.60 -3.70 -9.04
CA TYR A 72 -3.48 -2.49 -8.25
C TYR A 72 -4.69 -2.27 -7.32
N ARG A 73 -5.90 -2.37 -7.86
CA ARG A 73 -7.12 -2.23 -7.08
C ARG A 73 -7.16 -3.19 -5.90
N THR A 74 -6.84 -4.46 -6.16
CA THR A 74 -6.89 -5.53 -5.16
C THR A 74 -5.77 -5.42 -4.11
N VAL A 75 -4.57 -5.04 -4.52
CA VAL A 75 -3.39 -5.02 -3.61
C VAL A 75 -3.30 -3.70 -2.83
N TYR A 76 -3.71 -2.59 -3.44
CA TYR A 76 -3.46 -1.25 -2.88
C TYR A 76 -4.73 -0.52 -2.44
N LEU A 77 -5.83 -0.59 -3.20
CA LEU A 77 -7.02 0.20 -2.89
C LEU A 77 -7.98 -0.51 -1.93
N GLU A 78 -8.30 -1.78 -2.19
CA GLU A 78 -9.24 -2.52 -1.34
C GLU A 78 -8.80 -2.59 0.13
N PRO A 79 -7.51 -2.80 0.46
CA PRO A 79 -7.08 -2.83 1.84
C PRO A 79 -7.07 -1.48 2.55
N LEU A 80 -7.19 -0.36 1.82
CA LEU A 80 -7.21 0.99 2.41
C LEU A 80 -8.61 1.40 2.94
N ASP A 81 -9.66 0.67 2.59
CA ASP A 81 -11.03 0.97 3.05
C ASP A 81 -11.34 0.24 4.37
N THR A 82 -10.69 0.63 5.45
CA THR A 82 -10.75 -0.08 6.73
C THR A 82 -11.25 0.77 7.91
N GLY A 83 -11.89 1.90 7.63
CA GLY A 83 -12.35 2.79 8.70
C GLY A 83 -11.23 3.62 9.32
N TRP A 84 -10.06 3.69 8.70
CA TRP A 84 -8.91 4.48 9.19
C TRP A 84 -9.23 5.97 9.30
N GLU A 85 -10.13 6.50 8.48
CA GLU A 85 -10.56 7.88 8.60
C GLU A 85 -11.21 8.17 9.96
N LYS A 86 -12.11 7.28 10.41
CA LYS A 86 -12.74 7.41 11.73
C LYS A 86 -11.71 7.33 12.86
N LEU A 87 -10.76 6.41 12.75
CA LEU A 87 -9.69 6.25 13.72
C LEU A 87 -8.83 7.52 13.82
N LEU A 88 -8.39 8.06 12.69
CA LEU A 88 -7.54 9.26 12.66
C LEU A 88 -8.26 10.50 13.19
N THR A 89 -9.58 10.62 13.02
CA THR A 89 -10.37 11.78 13.42
C THR A 89 -11.07 11.66 14.76
N ASP A 90 -10.88 10.57 15.49
CA ASP A 90 -11.47 10.36 16.82
C ASP A 90 -10.75 11.19 17.89
N ARG A 91 -11.11 12.46 17.98
CA ARG A 91 -10.53 13.42 18.94
C ARG A 91 -10.89 13.16 20.41
N THR A 92 -11.67 12.10 20.70
CA THR A 92 -11.89 11.64 22.07
C THR A 92 -10.68 10.89 22.63
N ARG A 93 -9.71 10.55 21.77
CA ARG A 93 -8.48 9.82 22.09
C ARG A 93 -7.25 10.68 21.77
N PRO A 94 -6.15 10.54 22.53
CA PRO A 94 -4.89 11.22 22.23
C PRO A 94 -4.43 10.94 20.79
N ILE A 95 -3.90 11.95 20.12
CA ILE A 95 -3.40 11.81 18.72
C ILE A 95 -2.36 10.69 18.60
N ARG A 96 -1.48 10.57 19.59
CA ARG A 96 -0.45 9.54 19.66
C ARG A 96 -1.04 8.14 19.52
N ASP A 97 -2.07 7.84 20.31
CA ASP A 97 -2.70 6.51 20.35
C ASP A 97 -3.40 6.19 19.04
N ARG A 98 -4.07 7.20 18.45
CA ARG A 98 -4.74 7.09 17.15
C ARG A 98 -3.74 6.80 16.03
N LEU A 99 -2.65 7.54 15.99
CA LEU A 99 -1.62 7.36 14.97
C LEU A 99 -0.84 6.05 15.15
N GLN A 100 -0.57 5.63 16.39
CA GLN A 100 0.06 4.34 16.69
C GLN A 100 -0.81 3.18 16.16
N GLU A 101 -2.10 3.19 16.48
CA GLU A 101 -3.04 2.17 16.03
C GLU A 101 -3.17 2.18 14.50
N PHE A 102 -3.29 3.37 13.89
CA PHE A 102 -3.33 3.53 12.46
C PHE A 102 -2.08 2.93 11.78
N TYR A 103 -0.87 3.32 12.21
CA TYR A 103 0.36 2.83 11.58
C TYR A 103 0.60 1.35 11.83
N ASN A 104 0.17 0.81 12.96
CA ASN A 104 0.19 -0.64 13.21
C ASN A 104 -0.70 -1.38 12.20
N ALA A 105 -1.94 -0.91 11.99
CA ALA A 105 -2.86 -1.49 11.02
C ALA A 105 -2.37 -1.31 9.57
N TYR A 106 -1.94 -0.11 9.21
CA TYR A 106 -1.41 0.23 7.89
C TYR A 106 -0.19 -0.61 7.52
N THR A 107 0.78 -0.73 8.42
CA THR A 107 1.99 -1.53 8.19
C THR A 107 1.71 -3.02 8.09
N ASN A 108 0.67 -3.55 8.75
CA ASN A 108 0.26 -4.94 8.58
C ASN A 108 -0.21 -5.24 7.13
N VAL A 109 -0.76 -4.23 6.45
CA VAL A 109 -1.15 -4.35 5.04
C VAL A 109 0.06 -4.27 4.11
N ILE A 110 0.90 -3.23 4.29
CA ILE A 110 1.95 -2.93 3.31
C ILE A 110 3.26 -3.72 3.53
N PHE A 111 3.52 -4.21 4.74
CA PHE A 111 4.76 -4.91 5.08
C PHE A 111 4.71 -6.38 4.70
N THR A 112 4.46 -6.64 3.44
CA THR A 112 4.65 -7.96 2.84
C THR A 112 5.65 -7.86 1.69
N ARG A 113 6.48 -8.91 1.51
CA ARG A 113 7.43 -8.97 0.39
C ARG A 113 6.72 -8.76 -0.95
N LYS A 114 5.54 -9.35 -1.12
CA LYS A 114 4.72 -9.22 -2.34
C LYS A 114 4.31 -7.78 -2.60
N TRP A 115 3.74 -7.09 -1.62
CA TRP A 115 3.30 -5.72 -1.72
C TRP A 115 4.45 -4.78 -2.08
N LEU A 116 5.54 -4.85 -1.32
CA LEU A 116 6.72 -4.00 -1.50
C LEU A 116 7.38 -4.22 -2.87
N ARG A 117 7.51 -5.46 -3.33
CA ARG A 117 8.12 -5.75 -4.64
C ARG A 117 7.27 -5.20 -5.78
N ILE A 118 5.95 -5.38 -5.75
CA ILE A 118 5.05 -4.81 -6.78
C ILE A 118 5.19 -3.28 -6.79
N TYR A 119 5.20 -2.63 -5.63
CA TYR A 119 5.35 -1.19 -5.49
C TYR A 119 6.68 -0.69 -6.11
N LEU A 120 7.78 -1.31 -5.74
CA LEU A 120 9.11 -0.94 -6.25
C LEU A 120 9.25 -1.21 -7.75
N TYR A 121 8.82 -2.37 -8.23
CA TYR A 121 8.85 -2.70 -9.66
C TYR A 121 7.99 -1.77 -10.51
N SER A 122 6.80 -1.39 -10.02
CA SER A 122 5.92 -0.48 -10.76
C SER A 122 6.54 0.92 -10.88
N GLY A 123 7.19 1.41 -9.81
CA GLY A 123 7.91 2.69 -9.81
C GLY A 123 9.07 2.69 -10.81
N LEU A 124 9.91 1.65 -10.78
CA LEU A 124 11.04 1.50 -11.71
C LEU A 124 10.59 1.38 -13.18
N LYS A 125 9.37 0.91 -13.44
CA LYS A 125 8.79 0.84 -14.79
C LYS A 125 8.04 2.10 -15.20
N GLY A 126 7.93 3.10 -14.32
CA GLY A 126 7.20 4.33 -14.60
C GLY A 126 5.69 4.13 -14.78
N LEU A 127 5.11 3.10 -14.14
CA LEU A 127 3.68 2.88 -14.18
C LEU A 127 2.94 3.92 -13.34
N ASP A 128 1.76 4.35 -13.78
CA ASP A 128 0.94 5.34 -13.08
C ASP A 128 0.45 4.88 -11.68
N ILE A 129 0.55 3.59 -11.41
CA ILE A 129 0.20 2.97 -10.13
C ILE A 129 0.80 3.72 -8.94
N ASN A 130 2.11 3.99 -9.00
CA ASN A 130 2.81 4.68 -7.89
C ASN A 130 2.30 6.10 -7.73
N ARG A 131 2.10 6.83 -8.83
CA ARG A 131 1.57 8.21 -8.79
C ARG A 131 0.19 8.26 -8.15
N TRP A 132 -0.70 7.34 -8.53
CA TRP A 132 -2.03 7.25 -7.93
C TRP A 132 -1.98 6.88 -6.45
N TYR A 133 -1.14 5.91 -6.08
CA TYR A 133 -1.01 5.49 -4.68
C TYR A 133 -0.41 6.60 -3.80
N VAL A 134 0.64 7.28 -4.28
CA VAL A 134 1.24 8.44 -3.62
C VAL A 134 0.20 9.55 -3.41
N GLY A 135 -0.62 9.85 -4.43
CA GLY A 135 -1.75 10.78 -4.30
C GLY A 135 -2.74 10.36 -3.21
N VAL A 136 -3.15 9.09 -3.20
CA VAL A 136 -4.07 8.56 -2.17
C VAL A 136 -3.47 8.68 -0.76
N VAL A 137 -2.19 8.35 -0.59
CA VAL A 137 -1.49 8.49 0.71
C VAL A 137 -1.47 9.96 1.14
N GLN A 138 -1.09 10.87 0.24
CA GLN A 138 -1.06 12.29 0.55
C GLN A 138 -2.42 12.82 0.96
N ASP A 139 -3.45 12.58 0.15
CA ASP A 139 -4.76 13.20 0.32
C ASP A 139 -5.55 12.60 1.48
N LYS A 140 -5.51 11.27 1.63
CA LYS A 140 -6.33 10.56 2.63
C LYS A 140 -5.62 10.30 3.94
N ILE A 141 -4.29 10.26 3.96
CA ILE A 141 -3.51 9.95 5.16
C ILE A 141 -2.76 11.18 5.65
N LEU A 142 -1.76 11.67 4.88
CA LEU A 142 -0.85 12.69 5.38
C LEU A 142 -1.54 14.03 5.63
N THR A 143 -2.41 14.47 4.72
CA THR A 143 -3.23 15.68 4.91
C THR A 143 -4.08 15.59 6.16
N ARG A 144 -4.63 14.40 6.45
CA ARG A 144 -5.41 14.18 7.66
C ARG A 144 -4.53 14.24 8.91
N ILE A 145 -3.40 13.57 8.91
CA ILE A 145 -2.43 13.60 10.02
C ILE A 145 -2.00 15.05 10.33
N ILE A 146 -1.68 15.84 9.32
CA ILE A 146 -1.29 17.23 9.50
C ILE A 146 -2.43 18.05 10.14
N ARG A 147 -3.67 17.87 9.70
CA ARG A 147 -4.83 18.54 10.31
C ARG A 147 -5.00 18.19 11.79
N GLU A 148 -4.80 16.93 12.14
CA GLU A 148 -4.87 16.50 13.54
C GLU A 148 -3.70 17.03 14.36
N CYS A 149 -2.48 17.09 13.81
CA CYS A 149 -1.33 17.73 14.45
C CYS A 149 -1.56 19.23 14.67
N ARG A 150 -2.12 19.94 13.69
CA ARG A 150 -2.51 21.35 13.83
C ARG A 150 -3.55 21.54 14.92
N HIS A 151 -4.56 20.65 14.98
CA HIS A 151 -5.58 20.70 16.03
C HIS A 151 -4.95 20.61 17.42
N GLU A 152 -4.05 19.65 17.64
CA GLU A 152 -3.34 19.49 18.92
C GLU A 152 -2.48 20.72 19.25
N ALA A 153 -1.88 21.34 18.25
CA ALA A 153 -1.05 22.55 18.41
C ALA A 153 -1.86 23.86 18.47
N GLY A 154 -3.20 23.82 18.42
CA GLY A 154 -4.06 25.00 18.41
C GLY A 154 -3.97 25.85 17.13
N LEU A 155 -3.52 25.26 16.02
CA LEU A 155 -3.36 25.93 14.72
C LEU A 155 -4.64 25.79 13.86
N PRO A 156 -4.85 26.67 12.84
CA PRO A 156 -5.97 26.58 11.92
C PRO A 156 -5.98 25.25 11.15
N VAL A 157 -7.08 24.50 11.22
CA VAL A 157 -7.25 23.18 10.59
C VAL A 157 -7.93 23.24 9.22
N GLU A 158 -8.59 24.36 8.90
CA GLU A 158 -9.40 24.50 7.68
C GLU A 158 -8.56 24.82 6.44
N THR A 159 -7.37 25.36 6.63
CA THR A 159 -6.47 25.69 5.52
C THR A 159 -5.75 24.44 5.01
N SER A 160 -5.44 24.43 3.71
CA SER A 160 -4.61 23.37 3.14
C SER A 160 -3.24 23.29 3.83
N PRO A 161 -2.67 22.09 4.00
CA PRO A 161 -1.30 21.95 4.46
C PRO A 161 -0.33 22.75 3.60
N THR A 162 0.69 23.33 4.23
CA THR A 162 1.80 23.94 3.50
C THR A 162 2.71 22.86 2.89
N ALA A 163 3.51 23.22 1.90
CA ALA A 163 4.48 22.31 1.31
C ALA A 163 5.47 21.77 2.36
N SER A 164 5.87 22.59 3.33
CA SER A 164 6.80 22.20 4.40
C SER A 164 6.18 21.18 5.36
N GLU A 165 4.91 21.35 5.73
CA GLU A 165 4.19 20.37 6.56
C GLU A 165 4.00 19.04 5.84
N LEU A 166 3.64 19.09 4.55
CA LEU A 166 3.51 17.90 3.71
C LEU A 166 4.84 17.16 3.61
N GLU A 167 5.93 17.86 3.37
CA GLU A 167 7.25 17.23 3.26
C GLU A 167 7.69 16.61 4.59
N MET A 168 7.44 17.26 5.72
CA MET A 168 7.73 16.69 7.03
C MET A 168 6.91 15.40 7.29
N ALA A 169 5.63 15.40 6.92
CA ALA A 169 4.79 14.20 7.02
C ALA A 169 5.27 13.08 6.06
N TRP A 170 5.76 13.43 4.87
CA TRP A 170 6.39 12.48 3.94
C TRP A 170 7.68 11.90 4.49
N VAL A 171 8.56 12.70 5.09
CA VAL A 171 9.80 12.21 5.73
C VAL A 171 9.48 11.17 6.79
N PHE A 172 8.52 11.46 7.67
CA PHE A 172 8.06 10.52 8.69
C PHE A 172 7.49 9.24 8.08
N HIS A 173 6.53 9.36 7.17
CA HIS A 173 5.88 8.23 6.52
C HIS A 173 6.88 7.36 5.75
N SER A 174 7.80 8.00 5.03
CA SER A 174 8.85 7.31 4.26
C SER A 174 9.84 6.59 5.15
N GLY A 175 10.14 7.11 6.33
CA GLY A 175 10.98 6.42 7.32
C GLY A 175 10.38 5.09 7.77
N ILE A 176 9.07 5.08 8.07
CA ILE A 176 8.32 3.84 8.38
C ILE A 176 8.33 2.90 7.16
N PHE A 177 8.03 3.41 5.96
CA PHE A 177 8.05 2.61 4.74
C PHE A 177 9.42 1.98 4.49
N TYR A 178 10.50 2.73 4.65
CA TYR A 178 11.86 2.25 4.42
C TYR A 178 12.30 1.19 5.44
N TYR A 179 11.76 1.22 6.68
CA TYR A 179 11.94 0.11 7.61
C TYR A 179 11.43 -1.20 6.98
N GLY A 180 10.24 -1.19 6.36
CA GLY A 180 9.70 -2.36 5.65
C GLY A 180 10.58 -2.80 4.47
N VAL A 181 11.11 -1.84 3.69
CA VAL A 181 12.04 -2.15 2.59
C VAL A 181 13.30 -2.83 3.11
N ARG A 182 13.92 -2.31 4.17
CA ARG A 182 15.09 -2.95 4.79
C ARG A 182 14.80 -4.36 5.28
N LYS A 183 13.68 -4.55 5.96
CA LYS A 183 13.32 -5.86 6.54
C LYS A 183 12.95 -6.89 5.49
N TYR A 184 12.09 -6.55 4.53
CA TYR A 184 11.45 -7.53 3.64
C TYR A 184 12.06 -7.62 2.23
N ILE A 185 12.84 -6.60 1.82
CA ILE A 185 13.47 -6.58 0.49
C ILE A 185 14.97 -6.78 0.60
N TYR A 186 15.63 -6.02 1.49
CA TYR A 186 17.08 -6.12 1.67
C TYR A 186 17.49 -7.16 2.70
N GLU A 187 16.54 -7.68 3.47
CA GLU A 187 16.79 -8.67 4.54
C GLU A 187 17.89 -8.20 5.51
N SER A 188 17.92 -6.88 5.72
CA SER A 188 18.90 -6.22 6.59
C SER A 188 18.43 -6.26 8.04
N PRO A 189 19.34 -6.25 9.02
CA PRO A 189 18.99 -6.12 10.41
C PRO A 189 18.17 -4.85 10.68
N VAL A 190 17.07 -5.00 11.42
CA VAL A 190 16.19 -3.92 11.87
C VAL A 190 15.79 -4.19 13.32
N LEU A 191 15.21 -3.19 14.00
CA LEU A 191 14.55 -3.43 15.28
C LEU A 191 13.39 -4.42 15.07
N GLU A 192 13.42 -5.58 15.75
CA GLU A 192 12.41 -6.62 15.56
C GLU A 192 11.02 -6.19 16.05
N ASP A 193 10.97 -5.41 17.12
CA ASP A 193 9.74 -4.81 17.62
C ASP A 193 9.29 -3.65 16.71
N LYS A 194 8.42 -3.98 15.78
CA LYS A 194 7.83 -3.03 14.83
C LYS A 194 6.98 -1.97 15.55
N GLU A 195 6.26 -2.36 16.60
CA GLU A 195 5.37 -1.44 17.33
C GLU A 195 6.20 -0.40 18.08
N GLN A 196 7.29 -0.82 18.68
CA GLN A 196 8.25 0.11 19.32
C GLN A 196 8.87 1.06 18.28
N MET A 197 9.29 0.55 17.13
CA MET A 197 9.84 1.39 16.04
C MET A 197 8.83 2.47 15.60
N ILE A 198 7.55 2.08 15.41
CA ILE A 198 6.49 3.03 15.04
C ILE A 198 6.29 4.07 16.16
N LYS A 199 6.28 3.63 17.42
CA LYS A 199 6.13 4.50 18.58
C LYS A 199 7.26 5.55 18.64
N ASP A 200 8.50 5.13 18.52
CA ASP A 200 9.65 6.04 18.57
C ASP A 200 9.64 7.04 17.41
N ALA A 201 9.29 6.58 16.21
CA ALA A 201 9.15 7.46 15.03
C ALA A 201 8.02 8.47 15.21
N LEU A 202 6.89 8.08 15.79
CA LEU A 202 5.77 8.98 16.10
C LEU A 202 6.14 10.04 17.13
N GLU A 203 6.82 9.65 18.22
CA GLU A 203 7.30 10.61 19.23
C GLU A 203 8.17 11.69 18.59
N ALA A 204 9.15 11.27 17.79
CA ALA A 204 10.04 12.20 17.10
C ALA A 204 9.28 13.12 16.13
N PHE A 205 8.30 12.57 15.39
CA PHE A 205 7.49 13.34 14.45
C PHE A 205 6.61 14.37 15.16
N LEU A 206 5.85 13.97 16.17
CA LEU A 206 4.91 14.85 16.89
C LEU A 206 5.66 15.99 17.61
N ALA A 207 6.73 15.67 18.33
CA ALA A 207 7.57 16.68 18.97
C ALA A 207 8.22 17.63 17.95
N GLY A 208 8.66 17.09 16.81
CA GLY A 208 9.22 17.88 15.71
C GLY A 208 8.17 18.81 15.07
N PHE A 209 6.96 18.30 14.83
CA PHE A 209 5.87 19.06 14.25
C PHE A 209 5.48 20.26 15.13
N GLU A 210 5.27 20.02 16.43
CA GLU A 210 4.98 21.07 17.39
C GLU A 210 6.09 22.13 17.44
N ARG A 211 7.34 21.70 17.50
CA ARG A 211 8.49 22.61 17.56
C ARG A 211 8.65 23.47 16.30
N VAL A 212 8.41 22.87 15.12
CA VAL A 212 8.64 23.55 13.83
C VAL A 212 7.46 24.44 13.45
N PHE A 213 6.22 24.01 13.72
CA PHE A 213 5.00 24.66 13.24
C PHE A 213 4.11 25.23 14.36
N GLY A 214 4.32 24.86 15.62
CA GLY A 214 3.48 25.25 16.77
C GLY A 214 3.56 26.73 17.13
N THR A 215 4.47 27.49 16.57
CA THR A 215 4.56 28.96 16.77
C THR A 215 3.84 29.69 15.65
N ALA A 216 2.70 30.31 15.94
CA ALA A 216 1.83 31.00 14.97
C ALA A 216 2.49 32.15 14.18
N ALA A 217 3.71 32.52 14.49
CA ALA A 217 4.44 33.68 13.91
C ALA A 217 5.53 33.30 12.89
N ASP A 218 5.66 32.02 12.51
CA ASP A 218 6.73 31.61 11.58
C ASP A 218 6.34 31.90 10.12
N PRO A 219 7.13 32.68 9.36
CA PRO A 219 6.86 33.00 7.95
C PRO A 219 6.81 31.77 7.02
N ARG A 220 7.27 30.59 7.48
CA ARG A 220 7.16 29.32 6.75
C ARG A 220 5.71 28.82 6.65
N HIS A 221 4.77 29.42 7.40
CA HIS A 221 3.35 29.11 7.38
C HIS A 221 2.55 29.85 6.31
N ALA A 222 3.20 30.72 5.52
CA ALA A 222 2.52 31.40 4.43
C ALA A 222 2.03 30.37 3.38
N PRO A 223 0.75 30.47 2.93
CA PRO A 223 0.23 29.60 1.88
C PRO A 223 1.08 29.77 0.61
N VAL A 224 1.45 28.67 -0.01
CA VAL A 224 2.07 28.70 -1.34
C VAL A 224 1.00 29.20 -2.30
N GLU A 225 1.18 30.40 -2.86
CA GLU A 225 0.37 30.86 -3.98
C GLU A 225 0.48 29.81 -5.09
N ALA A 226 -0.69 29.35 -5.57
CA ALA A 226 -0.76 28.38 -6.66
C ALA A 226 -0.04 29.01 -7.87
N VAL A 227 1.11 28.46 -8.24
CA VAL A 227 1.76 28.77 -9.51
C VAL A 227 0.83 28.26 -10.60
N GLY A 228 0.22 29.21 -11.33
CA GLY A 228 -0.69 28.97 -12.42
C GLY A 228 -0.05 28.26 -13.64
#